data_e55d3c8e005ce47f2cfd68bff175e3e8
#
_entry.id   e55d3c8e005ce47f2cfd68bff175e3e8
#
_cell.length_a   1.000
_cell.length_b   1.000
_cell.length_c   1.000
_cell.angle_alpha   90.00
_cell.angle_beta   90.00
_cell.angle_gamma   90.00
#
_symmetry.space_group_name_H-M   'P 1'
#
loop_
_entity.id
_entity.type
_entity.pdbx_description
1 polymer ?
#
loop_
_entity_poly.entity_id
_entity_poly.type
_entity_poly.pdbx_seq_one_letter_code
_entity_poly.pdbx_strand_id
1 'polypeptide(L)'
;MSFLFRGAQLWRWTTLIALAAILAVTACTIQLAPAYDPALVNGIRTVNNDIMQLYASTGMGVDKSTFPQRVDEYNRIIGAVDALALESQSRPVPDSAIRDKVEQAFGQWVASNPTPPTGRDEALSLAAAECADARKVKRAPTLTMPALMAQADTRQYVPASATALKQVSRAMTLLRDTDCAHGLNNGQVAANKGYTQYFVSEALFYENFLQR
;
A
#
# COMPACT_ATOMS: atom_id res chain seq x y z
N MET A 1 31.02 -28.37 60.67
CA MET A 1 31.44 -27.96 59.33
C MET A 1 30.38 -28.18 58.25
N SER A 2 29.08 -28.37 58.57
CA SER A 2 28.05 -28.77 57.58
C SER A 2 27.12 -27.61 57.09
N PHE A 3 27.29 -26.39 57.56
CA PHE A 3 26.37 -25.27 57.26
C PHE A 3 26.78 -24.49 55.99
N LEU A 4 28.06 -24.52 55.60
CA LEU A 4 28.56 -23.75 54.46
C LEU A 4 28.21 -24.36 53.08
N PHE A 5 27.94 -25.64 52.99
CA PHE A 5 27.60 -26.31 51.73
C PHE A 5 26.15 -26.10 51.27
N ARG A 6 25.23 -25.81 52.18
CA ARG A 6 23.82 -25.58 51.83
C ARG A 6 23.58 -24.20 51.15
N GLY A 7 24.35 -23.18 51.53
CA GLY A 7 24.22 -21.84 50.95
C GLY A 7 24.67 -21.76 49.49
N ALA A 8 25.74 -22.48 49.11
CA ALA A 8 26.27 -22.49 47.75
C ALA A 8 25.32 -23.20 46.75
N GLN A 9 24.59 -24.20 47.24
CA GLN A 9 23.65 -24.95 46.43
C GLN A 9 22.36 -24.14 46.13
N LEU A 10 21.86 -23.43 47.14
CA LEU A 10 20.70 -22.52 47.00
C LEU A 10 21.00 -21.36 46.03
N TRP A 11 22.20 -20.78 46.08
CA TRP A 11 22.61 -19.71 45.15
C TRP A 11 22.68 -20.19 43.70
N ARG A 12 23.18 -21.39 43.48
CA ARG A 12 23.23 -21.99 42.10
C ARG A 12 21.83 -22.21 41.55
N TRP A 13 20.87 -22.60 42.36
CA TRP A 13 19.49 -22.80 41.93
C TRP A 13 18.79 -21.46 41.63
N THR A 14 19.00 -20.42 42.45
CA THR A 14 18.43 -19.09 42.19
C THR A 14 19.01 -18.43 40.95
N THR A 15 20.30 -18.60 40.65
CA THR A 15 20.90 -18.08 39.41
C THR A 15 20.40 -18.82 38.18
N LEU A 16 20.18 -20.13 38.23
CA LEU A 16 19.62 -20.91 37.16
C LEU A 16 18.16 -20.54 36.87
N ILE A 17 17.35 -20.30 37.89
CA ILE A 17 15.96 -19.85 37.75
C ILE A 17 15.91 -18.44 37.19
N ALA A 18 16.78 -17.53 37.64
CA ALA A 18 16.86 -16.18 37.08
C ALA A 18 17.28 -16.17 35.60
N LEU A 19 18.25 -17.00 35.23
CA LEU A 19 18.68 -17.12 33.85
C LEU A 19 17.57 -17.72 32.95
N ALA A 20 16.86 -18.73 33.44
CA ALA A 20 15.72 -19.32 32.74
C ALA A 20 14.57 -18.34 32.57
N ALA A 21 14.29 -17.49 33.57
CA ALA A 21 13.29 -16.44 33.52
C ALA A 21 13.66 -15.36 32.49
N ILE A 22 14.93 -14.96 32.43
CA ILE A 22 15.42 -14.00 31.40
C ILE A 22 15.30 -14.58 29.98
N LEU A 23 15.63 -15.87 29.80
CA LEU A 23 15.48 -16.54 28.49
C LEU A 23 14.00 -16.71 28.08
N ALA A 24 13.09 -16.90 29.04
CA ALA A 24 11.67 -17.02 28.76
C ALA A 24 11.03 -15.69 28.32
N VAL A 25 11.53 -14.54 28.79
CA VAL A 25 11.01 -13.21 28.40
C VAL A 25 11.42 -12.84 26.97
N THR A 26 12.54 -13.35 26.45
CA THR A 26 12.99 -13.07 25.08
C THR A 26 12.29 -13.90 24.01
N ALA A 27 11.50 -14.90 24.37
CA ALA A 27 10.88 -15.85 23.43
C ALA A 27 9.52 -15.39 22.86
N CYS A 28 8.93 -14.30 23.34
CA CYS A 28 7.63 -13.80 22.87
C CYS A 28 7.75 -12.50 22.08
N THR A 29 8.37 -12.54 20.90
CA THR A 29 8.18 -11.47 19.92
C THR A 29 6.84 -11.68 19.24
N ILE A 30 5.83 -10.90 19.65
CA ILE A 30 4.55 -10.88 18.94
C ILE A 30 4.75 -10.08 17.67
N GLN A 31 4.73 -10.74 16.52
CA GLN A 31 4.76 -10.08 15.24
C GLN A 31 3.37 -9.47 14.97
N LEU A 32 3.28 -8.14 14.99
CA LEU A 32 2.03 -7.39 14.83
C LEU A 32 1.78 -6.92 13.39
N ALA A 33 2.78 -7.04 12.52
CA ALA A 33 2.76 -6.57 11.15
C ALA A 33 3.40 -7.62 10.23
N PRO A 34 3.17 -7.53 8.91
CA PRO A 34 3.88 -8.38 7.95
C PRO A 34 5.40 -8.25 8.09
N ALA A 35 6.13 -9.29 7.72
CA ALA A 35 7.58 -9.21 7.66
C ALA A 35 8.03 -8.17 6.60
N TYR A 36 9.16 -7.49 6.86
CA TYR A 36 9.78 -6.59 5.88
C TYR A 36 10.11 -7.32 4.59
N ASP A 37 9.77 -6.70 3.46
CA ASP A 37 10.04 -7.24 2.13
C ASP A 37 10.88 -6.25 1.30
N PRO A 38 12.19 -6.51 1.12
CA PRO A 38 13.06 -5.65 0.34
C PRO A 38 12.71 -5.66 -1.17
N ALA A 39 12.10 -6.73 -1.70
CA ALA A 39 11.69 -6.79 -3.09
C ALA A 39 10.54 -5.82 -3.36
N LEU A 40 9.55 -5.78 -2.48
CA LEU A 40 8.45 -4.83 -2.54
C LEU A 40 8.94 -3.38 -2.46
N VAL A 41 9.86 -3.07 -1.55
CA VAL A 41 10.45 -1.72 -1.43
C VAL A 41 11.18 -1.31 -2.72
N ASN A 42 11.97 -2.21 -3.30
CA ASN A 42 12.67 -1.95 -4.55
C ASN A 42 11.68 -1.81 -5.72
N GLY A 43 10.63 -2.60 -5.76
CA GLY A 43 9.56 -2.49 -6.75
C GLY A 43 8.87 -1.12 -6.68
N ILE A 44 8.51 -0.65 -5.48
CA ILE A 44 7.92 0.67 -5.27
C ILE A 44 8.86 1.79 -5.74
N ARG A 45 10.16 1.69 -5.46
CA ARG A 45 11.15 2.68 -5.93
C ARG A 45 11.27 2.69 -7.45
N THR A 46 11.27 1.52 -8.07
CA THR A 46 11.35 1.39 -9.53
C THR A 46 10.13 2.02 -10.21
N VAL A 47 8.93 1.66 -9.77
CA VAL A 47 7.72 2.23 -10.37
C VAL A 47 7.59 3.72 -10.08
N ASN A 48 8.09 4.21 -8.93
CA ASN A 48 8.14 5.64 -8.67
C ASN A 48 9.02 6.38 -9.68
N ASN A 49 10.18 5.83 -10.07
CA ASN A 49 11.03 6.43 -11.09
C ASN A 49 10.29 6.53 -12.43
N ASP A 50 9.58 5.48 -12.84
CA ASP A 50 8.76 5.49 -14.05
C ASP A 50 7.66 6.57 -13.99
N ILE A 51 6.96 6.67 -12.86
CA ILE A 51 5.96 7.70 -12.61
C ILE A 51 6.57 9.11 -12.72
N MET A 52 7.74 9.33 -12.14
CA MET A 52 8.41 10.64 -12.20
C MET A 52 8.88 10.99 -13.60
N GLN A 53 9.29 10.01 -14.41
CA GLN A 53 9.61 10.22 -15.83
C GLN A 53 8.37 10.64 -16.64
N LEU A 54 7.23 9.97 -16.42
CA LEU A 54 5.96 10.36 -17.04
C LEU A 54 5.55 11.78 -16.65
N TYR A 55 5.67 12.18 -15.38
CA TYR A 55 5.40 13.55 -14.97
C TYR A 55 6.39 14.56 -15.55
N ALA A 56 7.65 14.18 -15.76
CA ALA A 56 8.62 15.04 -16.40
C ALA A 56 8.27 15.28 -17.87
N SER A 57 7.83 14.25 -18.59
CA SER A 57 7.43 14.35 -20.00
C SER A 57 6.11 15.09 -20.21
N THR A 58 5.22 15.10 -19.22
CA THR A 58 3.89 15.74 -19.30
C THR A 58 3.78 17.06 -18.56
N GLY A 59 4.83 17.47 -17.83
CA GLY A 59 4.80 18.58 -16.87
C GLY A 59 4.41 19.94 -17.43
N MET A 60 4.71 20.19 -18.68
CA MET A 60 4.32 21.44 -19.38
C MET A 60 2.89 21.39 -19.95
N GLY A 61 2.21 20.27 -19.78
CA GLY A 61 0.96 19.97 -20.45
C GLY A 61 1.17 19.23 -21.77
N VAL A 62 0.15 18.49 -22.21
CA VAL A 62 0.19 17.71 -23.46
C VAL A 62 -1.16 17.74 -24.16
N ASP A 63 -1.16 17.72 -25.48
CA ASP A 63 -2.36 17.66 -26.29
C ASP A 63 -2.87 16.20 -26.38
N LYS A 64 -4.21 16.04 -26.39
CA LYS A 64 -4.84 14.73 -26.50
C LYS A 64 -4.47 13.96 -27.77
N SER A 65 -4.14 14.66 -28.88
CA SER A 65 -3.72 14.02 -30.13
C SER A 65 -2.43 13.22 -29.98
N THR A 66 -1.60 13.57 -28.98
CA THR A 66 -0.34 12.87 -28.68
C THR A 66 -0.50 11.75 -27.62
N PHE A 67 -1.72 11.53 -27.10
CA PHE A 67 -2.01 10.48 -26.12
C PHE A 67 -1.56 9.07 -26.56
N PRO A 68 -1.74 8.63 -27.85
CA PRO A 68 -1.29 7.32 -28.30
C PRO A 68 0.21 7.04 -28.05
N GLN A 69 1.02 8.08 -27.92
CA GLN A 69 2.46 7.95 -27.63
C GLN A 69 2.76 7.58 -26.18
N ARG A 70 1.79 7.76 -25.26
CA ARG A 70 1.94 7.59 -23.81
C ARG A 70 1.08 6.49 -23.21
N VAL A 71 0.10 5.99 -23.95
CA VAL A 71 -0.89 5.03 -23.39
C VAL A 71 -0.24 3.75 -22.85
N ASP A 72 0.79 3.24 -23.51
CA ASP A 72 1.48 2.04 -23.08
C ASP A 72 2.29 2.28 -21.81
N GLU A 73 2.88 3.46 -21.67
CA GLU A 73 3.58 3.86 -20.45
C GLU A 73 2.62 3.97 -19.26
N TYR A 74 1.47 4.62 -19.43
CA TYR A 74 0.41 4.66 -18.41
C TYR A 74 -0.01 3.25 -17.99
N ASN A 75 -0.31 2.38 -18.97
CA ASN A 75 -0.79 1.03 -18.68
C ASN A 75 0.27 0.19 -17.97
N ARG A 76 1.54 0.33 -18.36
CA ARG A 76 2.67 -0.34 -17.70
C ARG A 76 2.84 0.11 -16.25
N ILE A 77 2.77 1.41 -15.99
CA ILE A 77 2.87 1.98 -14.63
C ILE A 77 1.70 1.51 -13.77
N ILE A 78 0.45 1.63 -14.25
CA ILE A 78 -0.74 1.21 -13.52
C ILE A 78 -0.66 -0.28 -13.19
N GLY A 79 -0.33 -1.13 -14.17
CA GLY A 79 -0.18 -2.57 -13.96
C GLY A 79 0.91 -2.91 -12.95
N ALA A 80 2.05 -2.23 -12.97
CA ALA A 80 3.12 -2.43 -11.99
C ALA A 80 2.70 -2.01 -10.57
N VAL A 81 2.02 -0.88 -10.42
CA VAL A 81 1.49 -0.42 -9.12
C VAL A 81 0.45 -1.39 -8.59
N ASP A 82 -0.47 -1.89 -9.43
CA ASP A 82 -1.49 -2.86 -9.04
C ASP A 82 -0.87 -4.19 -8.60
N ALA A 83 0.17 -4.66 -9.30
CA ALA A 83 0.90 -5.86 -8.92
C ALA A 83 1.56 -5.71 -7.53
N LEU A 84 2.22 -4.57 -7.27
CA LEU A 84 2.84 -4.29 -5.96
C LEU A 84 1.78 -4.14 -4.85
N ALA A 85 0.63 -3.55 -5.15
CA ALA A 85 -0.48 -3.47 -4.19
C ALA A 85 -1.01 -4.87 -3.82
N LEU A 86 -1.13 -5.76 -4.80
CA LEU A 86 -1.55 -7.14 -4.59
C LEU A 86 -0.49 -7.92 -3.80
N GLU A 87 0.79 -7.78 -4.14
CA GLU A 87 1.91 -8.39 -3.41
C GLU A 87 1.91 -7.95 -1.95
N SER A 88 1.81 -6.64 -1.68
CA SER A 88 1.69 -6.12 -0.33
C SER A 88 0.47 -6.70 0.42
N GLN A 89 -0.68 -6.80 -0.24
CA GLN A 89 -1.91 -7.31 0.37
C GLN A 89 -1.86 -8.82 0.65
N SER A 90 -1.12 -9.59 -0.13
CA SER A 90 -1.04 -11.06 -0.02
C SER A 90 -0.09 -11.53 1.10
N ARG A 91 0.67 -10.63 1.72
CA ARG A 91 1.61 -11.00 2.78
C ARG A 91 0.90 -11.55 4.01
N PRO A 92 1.39 -12.67 4.58
CA PRO A 92 0.81 -13.24 5.78
C PRO A 92 0.94 -12.28 6.96
N VAL A 93 -0.15 -12.07 7.66
CA VAL A 93 -0.20 -11.31 8.91
C VAL A 93 -0.46 -12.28 10.05
N PRO A 94 0.34 -12.25 11.12
CA PRO A 94 0.12 -13.12 12.26
C PRO A 94 -1.25 -12.88 12.90
N ASP A 95 -1.98 -13.96 13.20
CA ASP A 95 -3.20 -13.89 13.98
C ASP A 95 -2.87 -13.56 15.44
N SER A 96 -3.28 -12.40 15.91
CA SER A 96 -3.15 -12.04 17.32
C SER A 96 -4.36 -11.22 17.80
N ALA A 97 -4.78 -11.46 19.06
CA ALA A 97 -5.83 -10.67 19.71
C ALA A 97 -5.47 -9.16 19.83
N ILE A 98 -4.20 -8.82 19.66
CA ILE A 98 -3.71 -7.44 19.65
C ILE A 98 -4.00 -6.78 18.29
N ARG A 99 -4.01 -7.55 17.19
CA ARG A 99 -4.38 -7.08 15.85
C ARG A 99 -5.76 -6.41 15.89
N ASP A 100 -6.75 -7.07 16.48
CA ASP A 100 -8.13 -6.55 16.55
C ASP A 100 -8.20 -5.21 17.28
N LYS A 101 -7.39 -5.02 18.31
CA LYS A 101 -7.29 -3.73 19.04
C LYS A 101 -6.60 -2.66 18.21
N VAL A 102 -5.55 -2.99 17.45
CA VAL A 102 -4.85 -2.06 16.54
C VAL A 102 -5.77 -1.68 15.39
N GLU A 103 -6.48 -2.62 14.80
CA GLU A 103 -7.47 -2.36 13.75
C GLU A 103 -8.60 -1.44 14.24
N GLN A 104 -9.10 -1.69 15.44
CA GLN A 104 -10.11 -0.84 16.05
C GLN A 104 -9.60 0.58 16.31
N ALA A 105 -8.38 0.73 16.85
CA ALA A 105 -7.75 2.03 17.08
C ALA A 105 -7.48 2.76 15.75
N PHE A 106 -7.00 2.06 14.73
CA PHE A 106 -6.77 2.62 13.41
C PHE A 106 -8.08 3.01 12.72
N GLY A 107 -9.12 2.17 12.82
CA GLY A 107 -10.45 2.49 12.30
C GLY A 107 -11.05 3.75 12.95
N GLN A 108 -10.85 3.93 14.25
CA GLN A 108 -11.25 5.14 14.98
C GLN A 108 -10.45 6.36 14.53
N TRP A 109 -9.13 6.20 14.30
CA TRP A 109 -8.28 7.29 13.80
C TRP A 109 -8.67 7.72 12.39
N VAL A 110 -8.92 6.78 11.48
CA VAL A 110 -9.39 7.05 10.11
C VAL A 110 -10.76 7.73 10.11
N ALA A 111 -11.68 7.30 10.98
CA ALA A 111 -12.99 7.93 11.13
C ALA A 111 -12.89 9.37 11.68
N SER A 112 -11.87 9.64 12.50
CA SER A 112 -11.61 10.98 13.05
C SER A 112 -10.89 11.92 12.09
N ASN A 113 -10.27 11.35 11.03
CA ASN A 113 -9.56 12.09 9.99
C ASN A 113 -10.26 11.81 8.64
N PRO A 114 -11.31 12.54 8.29
CA PRO A 114 -12.10 12.26 7.11
C PRO A 114 -11.21 12.29 5.85
N THR A 115 -11.28 11.22 5.08
CA THR A 115 -10.68 11.08 3.77
C THR A 115 -11.04 12.27 2.87
N PRO A 116 -10.15 12.73 1.98
CA PRO A 116 -10.46 13.77 1.02
C PRO A 116 -11.75 13.44 0.26
N PRO A 117 -12.59 14.44 -0.07
CA PRO A 117 -13.95 14.23 -0.54
C PRO A 117 -14.08 13.32 -1.75
N THR A 118 -15.11 12.52 -1.73
CA THR A 118 -15.54 11.47 -2.68
C THR A 118 -15.77 11.91 -4.14
N GLY A 119 -15.68 13.19 -4.47
CA GLY A 119 -15.81 13.68 -5.84
C GLY A 119 -14.78 13.17 -6.85
N ARG A 120 -13.77 12.44 -6.37
CA ARG A 120 -12.69 11.89 -7.21
C ARG A 120 -13.09 10.60 -7.92
N ASP A 121 -13.93 9.77 -7.30
CA ASP A 121 -14.41 8.53 -7.95
C ASP A 121 -15.41 8.85 -9.05
N GLU A 122 -16.19 9.92 -8.91
CA GLU A 122 -17.08 10.44 -9.94
C GLU A 122 -16.29 11.04 -11.11
N ALA A 123 -15.25 11.84 -10.82
CA ALA A 123 -14.35 12.37 -11.85
C ALA A 123 -13.62 11.27 -12.62
N LEU A 124 -13.18 10.19 -11.94
CA LEU A 124 -12.61 9.00 -12.56
C LEU A 124 -13.60 8.32 -13.50
N SER A 125 -14.85 8.15 -13.08
CA SER A 125 -15.88 7.49 -13.89
C SER A 125 -16.25 8.29 -15.13
N LEU A 126 -16.33 9.62 -15.01
CA LEU A 126 -16.61 10.53 -16.13
C LEU A 126 -15.45 10.55 -17.14
N ALA A 127 -14.21 10.73 -16.67
CA ALA A 127 -13.04 10.75 -17.55
C ALA A 127 -12.85 9.40 -18.26
N ALA A 128 -13.09 8.27 -17.57
CA ALA A 128 -13.03 6.95 -18.17
C ALA A 128 -14.12 6.73 -19.24
N ALA A 129 -15.34 7.22 -19.02
CA ALA A 129 -16.42 7.14 -19.99
C ALA A 129 -16.09 7.96 -21.25
N GLU A 130 -15.63 9.21 -21.10
CA GLU A 130 -15.24 10.06 -22.20
C GLU A 130 -14.06 9.49 -22.99
N CYS A 131 -13.06 8.92 -22.32
CA CYS A 131 -11.95 8.25 -22.96
C CYS A 131 -12.41 7.01 -23.74
N ALA A 132 -13.32 6.21 -23.23
CA ALA A 132 -13.89 5.04 -23.90
C ALA A 132 -14.65 5.45 -25.18
N ASP A 133 -15.45 6.51 -25.10
CA ASP A 133 -16.17 7.04 -26.26
C ASP A 133 -15.22 7.58 -27.33
N ALA A 134 -14.18 8.30 -26.93
CA ALA A 134 -13.17 8.84 -27.84
C ALA A 134 -12.41 7.75 -28.61
N ARG A 135 -12.21 6.59 -28.01
CA ARG A 135 -11.52 5.44 -28.64
C ARG A 135 -12.45 4.52 -29.41
N LYS A 136 -13.78 4.72 -29.37
CA LYS A 136 -14.78 3.77 -29.90
C LYS A 136 -14.58 2.34 -29.39
N VAL A 137 -14.02 2.20 -28.21
CA VAL A 137 -13.78 0.89 -27.57
C VAL A 137 -15.12 0.41 -27.01
N LYS A 138 -15.61 -0.73 -27.49
CA LYS A 138 -16.74 -1.41 -26.86
C LYS A 138 -16.36 -1.68 -25.41
N ARG A 139 -17.22 -1.22 -24.47
CA ARG A 139 -17.08 -1.48 -23.05
C ARG A 139 -16.78 -2.97 -22.83
N ALA A 140 -15.66 -3.27 -22.20
CA ALA A 140 -15.38 -4.63 -21.78
C ALA A 140 -16.53 -5.13 -20.92
N PRO A 141 -16.98 -6.38 -21.07
CA PRO A 141 -18.03 -6.93 -20.22
C PRO A 141 -17.62 -6.78 -18.75
N THR A 142 -18.55 -6.29 -17.93
CA THR A 142 -18.32 -6.20 -16.49
C THR A 142 -18.07 -7.60 -15.96
N LEU A 143 -16.84 -7.88 -15.53
CA LEU A 143 -16.53 -9.15 -14.87
C LEU A 143 -17.25 -9.17 -13.53
N THR A 144 -18.23 -10.03 -13.41
CA THR A 144 -18.90 -10.30 -12.13
C THR A 144 -17.93 -11.11 -11.27
N MET A 145 -17.55 -10.58 -10.11
CA MET A 145 -16.70 -11.33 -9.18
C MET A 145 -17.39 -12.65 -8.79
N PRO A 146 -16.67 -13.78 -8.78
CA PRO A 146 -17.21 -15.02 -8.26
C PRO A 146 -17.75 -14.84 -6.84
N ALA A 147 -18.87 -15.47 -6.50
CA ALA A 147 -19.51 -15.38 -5.18
C ALA A 147 -18.57 -15.71 -4.01
N LEU A 148 -17.55 -16.55 -4.24
CA LEU A 148 -16.49 -16.88 -3.29
C LEU A 148 -15.61 -15.67 -2.92
N MET A 149 -15.42 -14.71 -3.82
CA MET A 149 -14.67 -13.47 -3.52
C MET A 149 -15.56 -12.39 -2.89
N ALA A 150 -16.87 -12.46 -3.09
CA ALA A 150 -17.83 -11.57 -2.42
C ALA A 150 -17.96 -11.89 -0.92
N GLN A 151 -17.57 -13.11 -0.49
CA GLN A 151 -17.50 -13.53 0.90
C GLN A 151 -16.09 -13.40 1.51
N ALA A 152 -15.12 -12.85 0.78
CA ALA A 152 -13.82 -12.52 1.37
C ALA A 152 -14.08 -11.61 2.56
N ASP A 153 -13.75 -12.13 3.73
CA ASP A 153 -14.01 -11.56 5.04
C ASP A 153 -13.56 -10.09 5.04
N THR A 154 -14.52 -9.19 5.27
CA THR A 154 -14.27 -7.73 5.36
C THR A 154 -13.33 -7.37 6.52
N ARG A 155 -12.91 -8.38 7.30
CA ARG A 155 -11.94 -8.29 8.38
C ARG A 155 -10.51 -8.61 7.95
N GLN A 156 -10.23 -8.83 6.66
CA GLN A 156 -8.88 -9.09 6.23
C GLN A 156 -8.02 -7.83 6.42
N TYR A 157 -7.00 -7.94 7.24
CA TYR A 157 -6.00 -6.88 7.42
C TYR A 157 -5.41 -6.48 6.06
N VAL A 158 -5.47 -5.19 5.74
CA VAL A 158 -4.87 -4.63 4.53
C VAL A 158 -3.68 -3.77 4.95
N PRO A 159 -2.45 -4.12 4.57
CA PRO A 159 -1.27 -3.30 4.86
C PRO A 159 -1.45 -1.87 4.35
N ALA A 160 -0.93 -0.89 5.10
CA ALA A 160 -1.05 0.52 4.73
C ALA A 160 -0.39 0.81 3.38
N SER A 161 0.71 0.11 3.04
CA SER A 161 1.35 0.19 1.73
C SER A 161 0.44 -0.28 0.59
N ALA A 162 -0.34 -1.36 0.78
CA ALA A 162 -1.30 -1.81 -0.23
C ALA A 162 -2.39 -0.76 -0.48
N THR A 163 -2.90 -0.14 0.58
CA THR A 163 -3.89 0.94 0.48
C THR A 163 -3.32 2.16 -0.22
N ALA A 164 -2.11 2.57 0.12
CA ALA A 164 -1.42 3.69 -0.49
C ALA A 164 -1.16 3.44 -2.00
N LEU A 165 -0.66 2.26 -2.36
CA LEU A 165 -0.44 1.87 -3.76
C LEU A 165 -1.73 1.86 -4.58
N LYS A 166 -2.86 1.41 -4.01
CA LYS A 166 -4.17 1.52 -4.68
C LYS A 166 -4.56 2.98 -4.98
N GLN A 167 -4.21 3.93 -4.10
CA GLN A 167 -4.44 5.35 -4.37
C GLN A 167 -3.53 5.88 -5.49
N VAL A 168 -2.28 5.40 -5.56
CA VAL A 168 -1.37 5.70 -6.68
C VAL A 168 -1.95 5.19 -7.99
N SER A 169 -2.40 3.93 -8.05
CA SER A 169 -3.02 3.35 -9.24
C SER A 169 -4.24 4.16 -9.72
N ARG A 170 -5.12 4.56 -8.78
CA ARG A 170 -6.27 5.41 -9.08
C ARG A 170 -5.86 6.78 -9.64
N ALA A 171 -4.84 7.40 -9.06
CA ALA A 171 -4.35 8.70 -9.53
C ALA A 171 -3.77 8.61 -10.94
N MET A 172 -3.01 7.55 -11.24
CA MET A 172 -2.45 7.30 -12.56
C MET A 172 -3.54 6.98 -13.59
N THR A 173 -4.56 6.22 -13.20
CA THR A 173 -5.73 5.94 -14.04
C THR A 173 -6.49 7.22 -14.38
N LEU A 174 -6.74 8.09 -13.39
CA LEU A 174 -7.37 9.38 -13.61
C LEU A 174 -6.55 10.26 -14.58
N LEU A 175 -5.24 10.30 -14.38
CA LEU A 175 -4.36 11.10 -15.25
C LEU A 175 -4.40 10.58 -16.69
N ARG A 176 -4.30 9.25 -16.89
CA ARG A 176 -4.42 8.60 -18.20
C ARG A 176 -5.73 8.93 -18.89
N ASP A 177 -6.85 8.77 -18.18
CA ASP A 177 -8.18 8.94 -18.77
C ASP A 177 -8.47 10.41 -19.07
N THR A 178 -7.96 11.32 -18.23
CA THR A 178 -8.01 12.78 -18.50
C THR A 178 -7.17 13.14 -19.74
N ASP A 179 -5.94 12.62 -19.84
CA ASP A 179 -5.07 12.84 -21.00
C ASP A 179 -5.71 12.31 -22.30
N CYS A 180 -6.36 11.15 -22.23
CA CYS A 180 -7.08 10.57 -23.36
C CYS A 180 -8.26 11.43 -23.82
N ALA A 181 -9.05 11.95 -22.89
CA ALA A 181 -10.25 12.70 -23.20
C ALA A 181 -9.95 14.14 -23.65
N HIS A 182 -9.04 14.82 -22.97
CA HIS A 182 -8.85 16.27 -23.08
C HIS A 182 -7.41 16.73 -23.29
N GLY A 183 -6.40 15.84 -23.14
CA GLY A 183 -5.02 16.22 -22.88
C GLY A 183 -4.83 16.68 -21.44
N LEU A 184 -3.66 17.18 -21.12
CA LEU A 184 -3.34 17.63 -19.77
C LEU A 184 -2.81 19.07 -19.80
N ASN A 185 -3.21 19.87 -18.79
CA ASN A 185 -2.55 21.12 -18.51
C ASN A 185 -1.55 20.95 -17.34
N ASN A 186 -0.63 21.89 -17.18
CA ASN A 186 0.40 21.85 -16.15
C ASN A 186 -0.15 21.81 -14.74
N GLY A 187 -1.26 22.47 -14.45
CA GLY A 187 -1.91 22.45 -13.13
C GLY A 187 -2.46 21.08 -12.77
N GLN A 188 -3.11 20.38 -13.73
CA GLN A 188 -3.58 19.02 -13.55
C GLN A 188 -2.43 18.05 -13.30
N VAL A 189 -1.35 18.16 -14.05
CA VAL A 189 -0.15 17.34 -13.86
C VAL A 189 0.46 17.60 -12.48
N ALA A 190 0.63 18.86 -12.09
CA ALA A 190 1.20 19.22 -10.79
C ALA A 190 0.37 18.72 -9.61
N ALA A 191 -0.96 18.87 -9.67
CA ALA A 191 -1.87 18.40 -8.64
C ALA A 191 -1.84 16.86 -8.51
N ASN A 192 -1.89 16.15 -9.65
CA ASN A 192 -1.82 14.70 -9.66
C ASN A 192 -0.47 14.18 -9.16
N LYS A 193 0.64 14.83 -9.57
CA LYS A 193 1.98 14.54 -9.10
C LYS A 193 2.10 14.65 -7.57
N GLY A 194 1.64 15.76 -7.00
CA GLY A 194 1.68 15.98 -5.54
C GLY A 194 0.91 14.88 -4.78
N TYR A 195 -0.27 14.53 -5.27
CA TYR A 195 -1.07 13.46 -4.69
C TYR A 195 -0.37 12.10 -4.78
N THR A 196 0.17 11.75 -5.94
CA THR A 196 0.86 10.48 -6.17
C THR A 196 2.12 10.38 -5.31
N GLN A 197 2.92 11.46 -5.23
CA GLN A 197 4.12 11.50 -4.39
C GLN A 197 3.79 11.28 -2.91
N TYR A 198 2.69 11.86 -2.42
CA TYR A 198 2.25 11.64 -1.05
C TYR A 198 2.03 10.15 -0.77
N PHE A 199 1.23 9.44 -1.59
CA PHE A 199 0.93 8.04 -1.36
C PHE A 199 2.10 7.09 -1.62
N VAL A 200 2.98 7.40 -2.56
CA VAL A 200 4.24 6.65 -2.73
C VAL A 200 5.12 6.79 -1.47
N SER A 201 5.19 8.00 -0.91
CA SER A 201 5.93 8.23 0.34
C SER A 201 5.33 7.45 1.51
N GLU A 202 4.00 7.42 1.63
CA GLU A 202 3.31 6.63 2.66
C GLU A 202 3.60 5.13 2.52
N ALA A 203 3.56 4.59 1.29
CA ALA A 203 3.88 3.20 1.04
C ALA A 203 5.33 2.87 1.44
N LEU A 204 6.30 3.68 1.03
CA LEU A 204 7.70 3.52 1.38
C LEU A 204 7.96 3.69 2.87
N PHE A 205 7.30 4.67 3.51
CA PHE A 205 7.43 4.90 4.95
C PHE A 205 6.97 3.69 5.73
N TYR A 206 5.80 3.13 5.40
CA TYR A 206 5.27 1.93 6.03
C TYR A 206 6.24 0.74 5.87
N GLU A 207 6.69 0.46 4.66
CA GLU A 207 7.59 -0.67 4.40
C GLU A 207 8.95 -0.51 5.11
N ASN A 208 9.54 0.69 5.11
CA ASN A 208 10.79 0.94 5.83
C ASN A 208 10.61 0.87 7.35
N PHE A 209 9.41 1.18 7.88
CA PHE A 209 9.09 1.00 9.29
C PHE A 209 9.14 -0.48 9.70
N LEU A 210 8.73 -1.39 8.82
CA LEU A 210 8.77 -2.84 9.06
C LEU A 210 10.19 -3.42 9.13
N GLN A 211 11.20 -2.68 8.66
CA GLN A 211 12.61 -3.09 8.71
C GLN A 211 13.20 -3.03 10.14
N ARG A 212 12.56 -2.30 11.07
CA ARG A 212 13.06 -2.09 12.45
C ARG A 212 12.61 -3.22 13.36
#